data_fdef8444c867bc7c8d044fb436b89f03
#
_entry.id   fdef8444c867bc7c8d044fb436b89f03
#
_cell.length_a   1.000
_cell.length_b   1.000
_cell.length_c   1.000
_cell.angle_alpha   90.00
_cell.angle_beta   90.00
_cell.angle_gamma   90.00
#
_symmetry.space_group_name_H-M   'P 1'
#
loop_
_entity.id
_entity.type
_entity.pdbx_description
1 polymer ?
#
loop_
_entity_poly.entity_id
_entity_poly.type
_entity_poly.pdbx_seq_one_letter_code
_entity_poly.pdbx_strand_id
1 'polypeptide(L)'
;MPHPSPHDEHVDSKPATGARAQADRGSCLEVFLVFLRLGLTSFGGPVAHLGYFRTEFVDRRRWLDDYTFSDLVALCQFLPGPASSQVGMAIGLRRAGWAGMLAAWVAFTLPSALALIGFAMGLAHYGWLSGSAAIHGLKVAAVAIVAQAVWGMGRSLCPDRSRAALAVAAALLTVVLPAALAQIGAVVLGAVIGAAFLQLPARPVLSHAPSGVSRAAGVASLVLFAVLMAGLPLWALISSGALAGQIDGFYRAGALVFGGGHVVLPLLETASVSTGMVSSADFLAGYGAAQAMPGPLFTFAAFLGAMSSGPLSGWAGGLLLLCVIFVPGALLLTAALPFWDTLRRRPGVRNMVAGVNASVVGILLGALYDPVWTSAILGKADFGLALLLFALLVYARWSPLWVVLLAAVSGWSLGWLV
;
A
#
# COMPACT_ATOMS: atom_id res chain seq x y z
N MET A 1 39.08 -70.59 -20.49
CA MET A 1 38.72 -70.01 -19.18
C MET A 1 37.84 -68.81 -19.42
N PRO A 2 36.56 -68.78 -19.10
CA PRO A 2 35.65 -67.64 -19.24
C PRO A 2 35.65 -66.75 -17.99
N HIS A 3 35.70 -65.44 -18.18
CA HIS A 3 35.52 -64.42 -17.12
C HIS A 3 34.07 -64.36 -16.64
N PRO A 4 33.82 -64.14 -15.35
CA PRO A 4 32.46 -63.91 -14.84
C PRO A 4 32.04 -62.48 -15.08
N SER A 5 30.77 -62.27 -15.47
CA SER A 5 30.06 -61.01 -15.60
C SER A 5 29.75 -60.42 -14.24
N PRO A 6 29.73 -59.06 -14.10
CA PRO A 6 29.27 -58.39 -12.87
C PRO A 6 27.76 -58.40 -12.76
N HIS A 7 27.27 -58.69 -11.56
CA HIS A 7 25.88 -58.68 -11.15
C HIS A 7 25.29 -57.27 -11.25
N ASP A 8 24.11 -57.16 -11.89
CA ASP A 8 23.23 -56.03 -11.85
C ASP A 8 22.62 -55.90 -10.47
N GLU A 9 23.09 -54.96 -9.67
CA GLU A 9 22.36 -54.49 -8.48
C GLU A 9 21.28 -53.52 -8.94
N HIS A 10 20.03 -53.99 -9.01
CA HIS A 10 18.84 -53.12 -9.07
C HIS A 10 18.73 -52.36 -7.76
N VAL A 11 19.19 -51.09 -7.76
CA VAL A 11 18.87 -50.13 -6.72
C VAL A 11 17.43 -49.64 -6.96
N ASP A 12 16.52 -50.23 -6.19
CA ASP A 12 15.11 -49.85 -6.12
C ASP A 12 14.99 -48.44 -5.47
N SER A 13 15.15 -47.38 -6.26
CA SER A 13 14.93 -46.03 -5.82
C SER A 13 13.43 -45.71 -5.82
N LYS A 14 12.74 -46.06 -4.73
CA LYS A 14 11.41 -45.52 -4.42
C LYS A 14 11.50 -43.99 -4.37
N PRO A 15 10.63 -43.27 -5.09
CA PRO A 15 10.60 -41.83 -5.00
C PRO A 15 10.03 -41.40 -3.63
N ALA A 16 10.89 -40.85 -2.77
CA ALA A 16 10.50 -40.20 -1.51
C ALA A 16 9.86 -38.83 -1.80
N THR A 17 8.75 -38.80 -2.55
CA THR A 17 8.13 -37.56 -3.00
C THR A 17 6.90 -37.13 -2.18
N GLY A 18 6.47 -37.92 -1.19
CA GLY A 18 5.26 -37.63 -0.39
C GLY A 18 5.48 -37.02 1.00
N ALA A 19 6.67 -37.16 1.58
CA ALA A 19 6.91 -36.82 2.98
C ALA A 19 7.47 -35.42 3.26
N ARG A 20 8.01 -34.72 2.24
CA ARG A 20 8.61 -33.38 2.43
C ARG A 20 7.63 -32.21 2.36
N ALA A 21 6.42 -32.38 1.86
CA ALA A 21 5.45 -31.28 1.71
C ALA A 21 4.62 -31.00 2.98
N GLN A 22 4.68 -31.85 4.02
CA GLN A 22 3.87 -31.74 5.23
C GLN A 22 4.64 -31.27 6.48
N ALA A 23 5.97 -31.11 6.38
CA ALA A 23 6.85 -30.97 7.55
C ALA A 23 7.08 -29.54 8.05
N ASP A 24 6.47 -28.48 7.46
CA ASP A 24 6.90 -27.12 7.80
C ASP A 24 5.75 -26.08 7.93
N ARG A 25 4.62 -26.48 8.51
CA ARG A 25 3.61 -25.52 8.96
C ARG A 25 4.10 -24.88 10.26
N GLY A 26 4.49 -23.60 10.21
CA GLY A 26 4.82 -22.82 11.39
C GLY A 26 3.61 -22.51 12.26
N SER A 27 3.86 -22.05 13.48
CA SER A 27 2.77 -21.63 14.37
C SER A 27 2.30 -20.20 14.02
N CYS A 28 1.02 -19.92 14.27
CA CYS A 28 0.46 -18.58 14.15
C CYS A 28 1.21 -17.56 15.03
N LEU A 29 1.65 -17.98 16.23
CA LEU A 29 2.43 -17.16 17.15
C LEU A 29 3.82 -16.83 16.58
N GLU A 30 4.48 -17.76 15.91
CA GLU A 30 5.76 -17.50 15.23
C GLU A 30 5.57 -16.41 14.17
N VAL A 31 4.54 -16.53 13.32
CA VAL A 31 4.20 -15.53 12.30
C VAL A 31 3.95 -14.18 12.96
N PHE A 32 3.14 -14.13 14.01
CA PHE A 32 2.82 -12.91 14.73
C PHE A 32 4.09 -12.21 15.27
N LEU A 33 4.93 -12.91 16.00
CA LEU A 33 6.14 -12.33 16.61
C LEU A 33 7.12 -11.80 15.57
N VAL A 34 7.29 -12.51 14.45
CA VAL A 34 8.17 -12.07 13.37
C VAL A 34 7.63 -10.81 12.70
N PHE A 35 6.34 -10.78 12.37
CA PHE A 35 5.73 -9.61 11.75
C PHE A 35 5.59 -8.43 12.71
N LEU A 36 5.43 -8.67 14.02
CA LEU A 36 5.47 -7.61 15.03
C LEU A 36 6.83 -6.92 15.08
N ARG A 37 7.92 -7.70 15.07
CA ARG A 37 9.27 -7.13 14.97
C ARG A 37 9.43 -6.30 13.68
N LEU A 38 8.98 -6.82 12.54
CA LEU A 38 9.02 -6.09 11.27
C LEU A 38 8.16 -4.83 11.33
N GLY A 39 6.96 -4.87 11.92
CA GLY A 39 6.09 -3.72 12.12
C GLY A 39 6.71 -2.61 12.98
N LEU A 40 7.60 -2.98 13.91
CA LEU A 40 8.32 -2.03 14.75
C LEU A 40 9.60 -1.47 14.11
N THR A 41 10.17 -2.15 13.11
CA THR A 41 11.52 -1.82 12.60
C THR A 41 11.57 -1.49 11.11
N SER A 42 10.50 -1.75 10.35
CA SER A 42 10.48 -1.54 8.89
C SER A 42 10.04 -0.12 8.55
N PHE A 43 11.00 0.76 8.38
CA PHE A 43 10.81 2.13 7.90
C PHE A 43 11.02 2.23 6.39
N GLY A 44 10.50 3.29 5.75
CA GLY A 44 10.82 3.64 4.36
C GLY A 44 9.81 3.17 3.31
N GLY A 45 8.63 2.75 3.73
CA GLY A 45 7.50 2.49 2.84
C GLY A 45 7.58 1.16 2.06
N PRO A 46 6.68 0.93 1.09
CA PRO A 46 6.44 -0.39 0.51
C PRO A 46 7.66 -1.06 -0.12
N VAL A 47 8.52 -0.30 -0.80
CA VAL A 47 9.74 -0.85 -1.46
C VAL A 47 10.76 -1.32 -0.41
N ALA A 48 10.96 -0.53 0.65
CA ALA A 48 11.84 -0.90 1.75
C ALA A 48 11.30 -2.13 2.49
N HIS A 49 9.97 -2.19 2.73
CA HIS A 49 9.33 -3.36 3.36
C HIS A 49 9.60 -4.66 2.60
N LEU A 50 9.54 -4.65 1.27
CA LEU A 50 9.86 -5.82 0.46
C LEU A 50 11.33 -6.25 0.64
N GLY A 51 12.25 -5.29 0.78
CA GLY A 51 13.65 -5.57 1.12
C GLY A 51 13.80 -6.25 2.48
N TYR A 52 13.14 -5.72 3.53
CA TYR A 52 13.13 -6.34 4.86
C TYR A 52 12.51 -7.75 4.83
N PHE A 53 11.41 -7.94 4.10
CA PHE A 53 10.75 -9.24 3.96
C PHE A 53 11.63 -10.24 3.24
N ARG A 54 12.32 -9.83 2.15
CA ARG A 54 13.26 -10.71 1.45
C ARG A 54 14.37 -11.18 2.39
N THR A 55 15.02 -10.24 3.09
CA THR A 55 16.08 -10.56 4.06
C THR A 55 15.59 -11.50 5.17
N GLU A 56 14.40 -11.25 5.73
CA GLU A 56 13.88 -12.06 6.84
C GLU A 56 13.39 -13.43 6.37
N PHE A 57 12.63 -13.51 5.27
CA PHE A 57 11.91 -14.73 4.87
C PHE A 57 12.63 -15.58 3.84
N VAL A 58 13.54 -15.00 3.03
CA VAL A 58 14.35 -15.75 2.06
C VAL A 58 15.73 -16.03 2.63
N ASP A 59 16.48 -14.98 3.00
CA ASP A 59 17.90 -15.12 3.37
C ASP A 59 18.06 -15.73 4.77
N ARG A 60 17.30 -15.25 5.78
CA ARG A 60 17.49 -15.62 7.19
C ARG A 60 16.67 -16.85 7.61
N ARG A 61 15.33 -16.80 7.43
CA ARG A 61 14.42 -17.87 7.90
C ARG A 61 14.20 -18.97 6.87
N ARG A 62 14.45 -18.67 5.60
CA ARG A 62 14.24 -19.60 4.48
C ARG A 62 12.83 -20.19 4.44
N TRP A 63 11.82 -19.36 4.79
CA TRP A 63 10.42 -19.76 4.66
C TRP A 63 9.99 -19.86 3.20
N LEU A 64 10.66 -19.07 2.33
CA LEU A 64 10.46 -19.05 0.89
C LEU A 64 11.81 -19.07 0.18
N ASP A 65 11.84 -19.64 -1.02
CA ASP A 65 12.93 -19.38 -1.97
C ASP A 65 12.76 -18.02 -2.67
N ASP A 66 13.81 -17.51 -3.25
CA ASP A 66 13.85 -16.20 -3.91
C ASP A 66 12.84 -16.09 -5.05
N TYR A 67 12.61 -17.19 -5.76
CA TYR A 67 11.66 -17.26 -6.86
C TYR A 67 10.21 -17.11 -6.37
N THR A 68 9.81 -17.90 -5.37
CA THR A 68 8.47 -17.83 -4.77
C THR A 68 8.19 -16.46 -4.17
N PHE A 69 9.19 -15.86 -3.49
CA PHE A 69 9.08 -14.51 -2.97
C PHE A 69 8.86 -13.49 -4.08
N SER A 70 9.69 -13.52 -5.14
CA SER A 70 9.58 -12.59 -6.27
C SER A 70 8.24 -12.70 -6.98
N ASP A 71 7.69 -13.91 -7.07
CA ASP A 71 6.39 -14.14 -7.68
C ASP A 71 5.22 -13.63 -6.83
N LEU A 72 5.27 -13.80 -5.50
CA LEU A 72 4.30 -13.17 -4.59
C LEU A 72 4.36 -11.64 -4.67
N VAL A 73 5.56 -11.08 -4.76
CA VAL A 73 5.74 -9.63 -4.96
C VAL A 73 5.10 -9.19 -6.28
N ALA A 74 5.34 -9.94 -7.37
CA ALA A 74 4.75 -9.63 -8.68
C ALA A 74 3.21 -9.68 -8.65
N LEU A 75 2.62 -10.68 -8.00
CA LEU A 75 1.18 -10.77 -7.78
C LEU A 75 0.65 -9.54 -7.02
N CYS A 76 1.25 -9.22 -5.88
CA CYS A 76 0.77 -8.12 -5.03
C CYS A 76 0.99 -6.74 -5.65
N GLN A 77 2.01 -6.58 -6.51
CA GLN A 77 2.18 -5.34 -7.29
C GLN A 77 1.21 -5.23 -8.48
N PHE A 78 0.69 -6.36 -8.94
CA PHE A 78 -0.32 -6.42 -9.98
C PHE A 78 -1.71 -6.09 -9.44
N LEU A 79 -2.02 -6.49 -8.21
CA LEU A 79 -3.31 -6.25 -7.57
C LEU A 79 -3.39 -4.83 -7.02
N PRO A 80 -4.61 -4.24 -6.98
CA PRO A 80 -4.81 -3.03 -6.18
C PRO A 80 -4.72 -3.35 -4.68
N GLY A 81 -4.26 -2.35 -3.92
CA GLY A 81 -4.13 -2.44 -2.48
C GLY A 81 -2.72 -2.22 -1.95
N PRO A 82 -2.51 -2.41 -0.64
CA PRO A 82 -1.21 -2.21 0.03
C PRO A 82 -0.25 -3.37 -0.26
N ALA A 83 0.48 -3.33 -1.38
CA ALA A 83 1.29 -4.42 -1.90
C ALA A 83 2.22 -5.08 -0.84
N SER A 84 2.91 -4.30 0.00
CA SER A 84 3.76 -4.88 1.05
C SER A 84 2.95 -5.66 2.10
N SER A 85 1.80 -5.14 2.52
CA SER A 85 0.92 -5.86 3.45
C SER A 85 0.31 -7.10 2.80
N GLN A 86 -0.06 -7.03 1.52
CA GLN A 86 -0.53 -8.20 0.76
C GLN A 86 0.56 -9.28 0.68
N VAL A 87 1.83 -8.92 0.42
CA VAL A 87 2.95 -9.88 0.47
C VAL A 87 3.08 -10.49 1.86
N GLY A 88 3.02 -9.67 2.92
CA GLY A 88 3.04 -10.16 4.30
C GLY A 88 1.89 -11.13 4.60
N MET A 89 0.66 -10.78 4.19
CA MET A 89 -0.52 -11.65 4.32
C MET A 89 -0.34 -12.97 3.56
N ALA A 90 0.20 -12.93 2.34
CA ALA A 90 0.45 -14.13 1.54
C ALA A 90 1.52 -15.05 2.16
N ILE A 91 2.58 -14.46 2.74
CA ILE A 91 3.60 -15.21 3.50
C ILE A 91 2.98 -15.87 4.73
N GLY A 92 2.20 -15.10 5.51
CA GLY A 92 1.50 -15.61 6.68
C GLY A 92 0.52 -16.75 6.34
N LEU A 93 -0.24 -16.59 5.25
CA LEU A 93 -1.16 -17.59 4.72
C LEU A 93 -0.45 -18.90 4.36
N ARG A 94 0.69 -18.82 3.70
CA ARG A 94 1.50 -19.99 3.33
C ARG A 94 2.09 -20.68 4.56
N ARG A 95 2.51 -19.90 5.57
CA ARG A 95 3.18 -20.45 6.76
C ARG A 95 2.23 -21.07 7.76
N ALA A 96 1.08 -20.44 8.05
CA ALA A 96 0.15 -20.87 9.10
C ALA A 96 -1.34 -20.75 8.70
N GLY A 97 -1.65 -20.81 7.40
CA GLY A 97 -3.03 -20.73 6.90
C GLY A 97 -3.71 -19.38 7.15
N TRP A 98 -5.04 -19.35 7.18
CA TRP A 98 -5.82 -18.13 7.36
C TRP A 98 -5.50 -17.38 8.66
N ALA A 99 -5.26 -18.12 9.74
CA ALA A 99 -4.83 -17.54 11.02
C ALA A 99 -3.45 -16.86 10.89
N GLY A 100 -2.53 -17.45 10.13
CA GLY A 100 -1.23 -16.85 9.81
C GLY A 100 -1.34 -15.59 8.97
N MET A 101 -2.28 -15.54 8.00
CA MET A 101 -2.58 -14.34 7.21
C MET A 101 -3.02 -13.18 8.12
N LEU A 102 -3.96 -13.45 9.01
CA LEU A 102 -4.47 -12.45 9.96
C LEU A 102 -3.38 -12.01 10.95
N ALA A 103 -2.62 -12.97 11.49
CA ALA A 103 -1.51 -12.69 12.41
C ALA A 103 -0.43 -11.80 11.77
N ALA A 104 -0.05 -12.08 10.52
CA ALA A 104 0.91 -11.27 9.79
C ALA A 104 0.41 -9.84 9.60
N TRP A 105 -0.85 -9.67 9.18
CA TRP A 105 -1.47 -8.36 8.99
C TRP A 105 -1.56 -7.57 10.29
N VAL A 106 -2.15 -8.17 11.34
CA VAL A 106 -2.31 -7.50 12.65
C VAL A 106 -0.95 -7.10 13.22
N ALA A 107 -0.01 -8.03 13.26
CA ALA A 107 1.29 -7.79 13.88
C ALA A 107 2.12 -6.72 13.15
N PHE A 108 2.07 -6.70 11.81
CA PHE A 108 2.80 -5.71 11.01
C PHE A 108 2.17 -4.31 11.08
N THR A 109 0.85 -4.25 11.29
CA THR A 109 0.06 -3.01 11.21
C THR A 109 -0.16 -2.36 12.58
N LEU A 110 -0.29 -3.17 13.64
CA LEU A 110 -0.71 -2.74 14.97
C LEU A 110 0.21 -1.66 15.59
N PRO A 111 1.55 -1.75 15.55
CA PRO A 111 2.40 -0.74 16.18
C PRO A 111 2.17 0.67 15.66
N SER A 112 2.16 0.83 14.33
CA SER A 112 1.93 2.13 13.69
C SER A 112 0.48 2.61 13.84
N ALA A 113 -0.49 1.69 13.83
CA ALA A 113 -1.89 2.04 14.06
C ALA A 113 -2.11 2.64 15.47
N LEU A 114 -1.58 1.99 16.51
CA LEU A 114 -1.67 2.48 17.88
C LEU A 114 -0.98 3.84 18.04
N ALA A 115 0.22 4.00 17.48
CA ALA A 115 0.95 5.27 17.53
C ALA A 115 0.19 6.39 16.81
N LEU A 116 -0.40 6.12 15.64
CA LEU A 116 -1.15 7.10 14.85
C LEU A 116 -2.50 7.46 15.50
N ILE A 117 -3.22 6.50 16.11
CA ILE A 117 -4.43 6.80 16.89
C ILE A 117 -4.06 7.66 18.11
N GLY A 118 -2.98 7.31 18.83
CA GLY A 118 -2.50 8.10 19.96
C GLY A 118 -2.11 9.53 19.54
N PHE A 119 -1.44 9.69 18.41
CA PHE A 119 -1.12 11.01 17.84
C PHE A 119 -2.36 11.79 17.46
N ALA A 120 -3.37 11.15 16.82
CA ALA A 120 -4.65 11.78 16.48
C ALA A 120 -5.38 12.27 17.73
N MET A 121 -5.48 11.42 18.77
CA MET A 121 -6.13 11.79 20.03
C MET A 121 -5.39 12.92 20.75
N GLY A 122 -4.05 12.91 20.72
CA GLY A 122 -3.24 14.01 21.26
C GLY A 122 -3.50 15.33 20.51
N LEU A 123 -3.58 15.28 19.19
CA LEU A 123 -3.85 16.45 18.36
C LEU A 123 -5.27 16.98 18.60
N ALA A 124 -6.26 16.09 18.72
CA ALA A 124 -7.65 16.47 19.03
C ALA A 124 -7.81 17.06 20.45
N HIS A 125 -7.07 16.51 21.42
CA HIS A 125 -7.14 16.97 22.80
C HIS A 125 -6.45 18.33 23.01
N TYR A 126 -5.30 18.53 22.35
CA TYR A 126 -4.51 19.75 22.42
C TYR A 126 -4.66 20.55 21.12
N GLY A 127 -5.86 21.09 20.85
CA GLY A 127 -6.21 21.75 19.58
C GLY A 127 -5.24 22.86 19.12
N TRP A 128 -4.52 23.50 20.06
CA TRP A 128 -3.46 24.48 19.75
C TRP A 128 -2.26 23.85 19.00
N LEU A 129 -2.05 22.52 19.11
CA LEU A 129 -0.97 21.83 18.41
C LEU A 129 -1.19 21.86 16.90
N SER A 130 -2.42 21.80 16.40
CA SER A 130 -2.71 21.80 14.95
C SER A 130 -2.21 23.08 14.25
N GLY A 131 -2.16 24.21 14.97
CA GLY A 131 -1.61 25.49 14.51
C GLY A 131 -0.11 25.67 14.82
N SER A 132 0.54 24.69 15.47
CA SER A 132 1.95 24.86 15.87
C SER A 132 2.89 24.84 14.66
N ALA A 133 3.99 25.58 14.79
CA ALA A 133 5.04 25.64 13.77
C ALA A 133 5.68 24.26 13.49
N ALA A 134 5.72 23.36 14.48
CA ALA A 134 6.17 21.98 14.29
C ALA A 134 5.23 21.19 13.37
N ILE A 135 3.91 21.32 13.53
CA ILE A 135 2.92 20.71 12.64
C ILE A 135 3.00 21.30 11.23
N HIS A 136 3.27 22.62 11.10
CA HIS A 136 3.54 23.23 9.80
C HIS A 136 4.76 22.57 9.13
N GLY A 137 5.85 22.33 9.86
CA GLY A 137 7.00 21.58 9.36
C GLY A 137 6.63 20.18 8.84
N LEU A 138 5.73 19.44 9.53
CA LEU A 138 5.23 18.14 9.05
C LEU A 138 4.49 18.25 7.72
N LYS A 139 3.71 19.33 7.49
CA LYS A 139 3.04 19.57 6.21
C LYS A 139 4.06 19.81 5.09
N VAL A 140 5.10 20.59 5.36
CA VAL A 140 6.20 20.82 4.40
C VAL A 140 6.95 19.53 4.09
N ALA A 141 7.18 18.66 5.10
CA ALA A 141 7.74 17.32 4.87
C ALA A 141 6.86 16.46 3.95
N ALA A 142 5.53 16.54 4.10
CA ALA A 142 4.60 15.82 3.23
C ALA A 142 4.79 16.21 1.76
N VAL A 143 5.01 17.48 1.44
CA VAL A 143 5.33 17.94 0.07
C VAL A 143 6.56 17.24 -0.48
N ALA A 144 7.67 17.25 0.28
CA ALA A 144 8.92 16.64 -0.16
C ALA A 144 8.77 15.12 -0.38
N ILE A 145 8.04 14.44 0.50
CA ILE A 145 7.82 12.99 0.44
C ILE A 145 6.91 12.61 -0.75
N VAL A 146 5.82 13.37 -0.98
CA VAL A 146 4.94 13.13 -2.14
C VAL A 146 5.67 13.44 -3.44
N ALA A 147 6.48 14.51 -3.48
CA ALA A 147 7.32 14.82 -4.64
C ALA A 147 8.34 13.68 -4.92
N GLN A 148 8.98 13.13 -3.88
CA GLN A 148 9.85 11.96 -4.02
C GLN A 148 9.08 10.74 -4.56
N ALA A 149 7.86 10.50 -4.07
CA ALA A 149 7.02 9.40 -4.55
C ALA A 149 6.66 9.56 -6.02
N VAL A 150 6.22 10.75 -6.45
CA VAL A 150 5.95 11.07 -7.87
C VAL A 150 7.19 10.84 -8.71
N TRP A 151 8.36 11.34 -8.27
CA TRP A 151 9.63 11.16 -8.96
C TRP A 151 10.00 9.67 -9.11
N GLY A 152 9.96 8.91 -8.04
CA GLY A 152 10.29 7.48 -8.04
C GLY A 152 9.32 6.64 -8.89
N MET A 153 8.02 6.86 -8.72
CA MET A 153 6.99 6.17 -9.48
C MET A 153 7.01 6.58 -10.96
N GLY A 154 7.24 7.85 -11.29
CA GLY A 154 7.38 8.32 -12.66
C GLY A 154 8.49 7.57 -13.39
N ARG A 155 9.65 7.41 -12.75
CA ARG A 155 10.79 6.66 -13.35
C ARG A 155 10.52 5.16 -13.50
N SER A 156 9.80 4.54 -12.58
CA SER A 156 9.57 3.09 -12.58
C SER A 156 8.33 2.65 -13.37
N LEU A 157 7.25 3.43 -13.31
CA LEU A 157 5.95 3.07 -13.90
C LEU A 157 5.70 3.76 -15.25
N CYS A 158 6.40 4.88 -15.54
CA CYS A 158 6.30 5.64 -16.78
C CYS A 158 7.67 5.74 -17.50
N PRO A 159 8.37 4.61 -17.80
CA PRO A 159 9.71 4.63 -18.39
C PRO A 159 9.70 4.96 -19.89
N ASP A 160 8.56 4.96 -20.56
CA ASP A 160 8.39 5.28 -21.96
C ASP A 160 7.43 6.46 -22.18
N ARG A 161 7.47 6.99 -23.42
CA ARG A 161 6.66 8.17 -23.79
C ARG A 161 5.15 7.93 -23.67
N SER A 162 4.68 6.74 -23.99
CA SER A 162 3.25 6.39 -23.97
C SER A 162 2.69 6.42 -22.55
N ARG A 163 3.40 5.79 -21.60
CA ARG A 163 3.02 5.80 -20.19
C ARG A 163 3.20 7.18 -19.56
N ALA A 164 4.25 7.92 -19.93
CA ALA A 164 4.43 9.29 -19.48
C ALA A 164 3.30 10.21 -19.98
N ALA A 165 2.90 10.10 -21.24
CA ALA A 165 1.76 10.85 -21.80
C ALA A 165 0.46 10.52 -21.08
N LEU A 166 0.24 9.24 -20.74
CA LEU A 166 -0.93 8.80 -19.99
C LEU A 166 -0.95 9.37 -18.56
N ALA A 167 0.22 9.43 -17.88
CA ALA A 167 0.35 10.09 -16.58
C ALA A 167 0.02 11.59 -16.67
N VAL A 168 0.52 12.30 -17.70
CA VAL A 168 0.19 13.71 -17.92
C VAL A 168 -1.31 13.90 -18.18
N ALA A 169 -1.92 13.06 -19.03
CA ALA A 169 -3.35 13.11 -19.29
C ALA A 169 -4.18 12.89 -18.02
N ALA A 170 -3.79 11.93 -17.17
CA ALA A 170 -4.42 11.68 -15.89
C ALA A 170 -4.26 12.88 -14.93
N ALA A 171 -3.08 13.52 -14.88
CA ALA A 171 -2.87 14.73 -14.08
C ALA A 171 -3.77 15.88 -14.55
N LEU A 172 -3.91 16.08 -15.88
CA LEU A 172 -4.81 17.09 -16.42
C LEU A 172 -6.28 16.82 -16.06
N LEU A 173 -6.70 15.56 -16.03
CA LEU A 173 -8.05 15.21 -15.58
C LEU A 173 -8.29 15.62 -14.12
N THR A 174 -7.30 15.52 -13.23
CA THR A 174 -7.44 15.94 -11.84
C THR A 174 -7.55 17.46 -11.67
N VAL A 175 -7.06 18.23 -12.62
CA VAL A 175 -7.18 19.69 -12.62
C VAL A 175 -8.56 20.15 -13.15
N VAL A 176 -9.12 19.42 -14.11
CA VAL A 176 -10.34 19.84 -14.83
C VAL A 176 -11.62 19.30 -14.21
N LEU A 177 -11.60 18.09 -13.65
CA LEU A 177 -12.77 17.38 -13.14
C LEU A 177 -12.81 17.38 -11.59
N PRO A 178 -14.01 17.27 -11.00
CA PRO A 178 -14.14 17.03 -9.56
C PRO A 178 -13.37 15.78 -9.14
N ALA A 179 -12.71 15.81 -7.97
CA ALA A 179 -11.74 14.81 -7.52
C ALA A 179 -12.20 13.35 -7.69
N ALA A 180 -13.42 13.01 -7.27
CA ALA A 180 -13.94 11.64 -7.38
C ALA A 180 -14.09 11.18 -8.83
N LEU A 181 -14.58 12.04 -9.73
CA LEU A 181 -14.72 11.73 -11.16
C LEU A 181 -13.36 11.66 -11.85
N ALA A 182 -12.45 12.55 -11.50
CA ALA A 182 -11.08 12.57 -12.02
C ALA A 182 -10.34 11.27 -11.74
N GLN A 183 -10.40 10.78 -10.50
CA GLN A 183 -9.73 9.57 -10.08
C GLN A 183 -10.27 8.32 -10.80
N ILE A 184 -11.60 8.14 -10.80
CA ILE A 184 -12.23 7.01 -11.50
C ILE A 184 -11.98 7.11 -13.00
N GLY A 185 -12.16 8.28 -13.59
CA GLY A 185 -11.92 8.54 -15.02
C GLY A 185 -10.48 8.25 -15.42
N ALA A 186 -9.50 8.69 -14.64
CA ALA A 186 -8.08 8.42 -14.90
C ALA A 186 -7.74 6.92 -14.82
N VAL A 187 -8.29 6.19 -13.83
CA VAL A 187 -8.09 4.74 -13.69
C VAL A 187 -8.71 3.99 -14.88
N VAL A 188 -9.97 4.35 -15.28
CA VAL A 188 -10.65 3.74 -16.43
C VAL A 188 -9.91 4.06 -17.72
N LEU A 189 -9.51 5.31 -17.93
CA LEU A 189 -8.72 5.74 -19.09
C LEU A 189 -7.43 4.93 -19.19
N GLY A 190 -6.70 4.81 -18.07
CA GLY A 190 -5.48 4.01 -17.97
C GLY A 190 -5.71 2.54 -18.32
N ALA A 191 -6.78 1.95 -17.81
CA ALA A 191 -7.13 0.57 -18.09
C ALA A 191 -7.42 0.34 -19.59
N VAL A 192 -8.25 1.18 -20.20
CA VAL A 192 -8.66 1.08 -21.61
C VAL A 192 -7.46 1.33 -22.54
N ILE A 193 -6.74 2.44 -22.34
CA ILE A 193 -5.58 2.78 -23.18
C ILE A 193 -4.48 1.75 -22.99
N GLY A 194 -4.25 1.31 -21.75
CA GLY A 194 -3.26 0.28 -21.44
C GLY A 194 -3.56 -1.04 -22.16
N ALA A 195 -4.81 -1.51 -22.09
CA ALA A 195 -5.24 -2.74 -22.76
C ALA A 195 -5.15 -2.65 -24.28
N ALA A 196 -5.50 -1.48 -24.87
CA ALA A 196 -5.61 -1.30 -26.32
C ALA A 196 -4.28 -0.97 -27.00
N PHE A 197 -3.43 -0.18 -26.38
CA PHE A 197 -2.27 0.43 -27.05
C PHE A 197 -0.91 0.06 -26.45
N LEU A 198 -0.84 -0.38 -25.18
CA LEU A 198 0.44 -0.78 -24.61
C LEU A 198 0.81 -2.20 -25.07
N GLN A 199 2.10 -2.38 -25.40
CA GLN A 199 2.67 -3.67 -25.77
C GLN A 199 3.89 -3.95 -24.89
N LEU A 200 3.66 -4.66 -23.79
CA LEU A 200 4.74 -5.03 -22.88
C LEU A 200 5.35 -6.37 -23.26
N PRO A 201 6.69 -6.50 -23.19
CA PRO A 201 7.38 -7.77 -23.52
C PRO A 201 6.89 -8.90 -22.61
N ALA A 202 6.78 -10.11 -23.15
CA ALA A 202 6.43 -11.29 -22.38
C ALA A 202 7.49 -11.57 -21.31
N ARG A 203 7.05 -11.90 -20.08
CA ARG A 203 7.96 -12.37 -19.04
C ARG A 203 7.95 -13.90 -19.01
N PRO A 204 9.11 -14.55 -18.79
CA PRO A 204 9.15 -16.00 -18.59
C PRO A 204 8.24 -16.41 -17.43
N VAL A 205 7.46 -17.45 -17.64
CA VAL A 205 6.56 -17.99 -16.63
C VAL A 205 7.16 -19.28 -16.12
N LEU A 206 7.69 -19.26 -14.90
CA LEU A 206 8.20 -20.45 -14.22
C LEU A 206 7.06 -21.14 -13.42
N SER A 207 7.20 -22.43 -13.14
CA SER A 207 6.18 -23.25 -12.47
C SER A 207 5.99 -22.89 -10.98
N HIS A 208 4.78 -23.10 -10.43
CA HIS A 208 4.38 -22.62 -9.09
C HIS A 208 4.26 -23.71 -8.05
N ALA A 209 4.55 -23.29 -6.79
CA ALA A 209 4.08 -23.99 -5.61
C ALA A 209 2.58 -23.68 -5.34
N PRO A 210 1.76 -24.63 -4.83
CA PRO A 210 0.35 -24.43 -4.56
C PRO A 210 0.05 -23.19 -3.73
N SER A 211 -1.01 -22.45 -4.08
CA SER A 211 -1.37 -21.18 -3.44
C SER A 211 -1.87 -21.29 -1.99
N GLY A 212 -2.23 -22.49 -1.54
CA GLY A 212 -2.87 -22.69 -0.23
C GLY A 212 -4.33 -22.23 -0.14
N VAL A 213 -4.87 -21.63 -1.21
CA VAL A 213 -6.27 -21.15 -1.30
C VAL A 213 -7.01 -21.99 -2.33
N SER A 214 -8.19 -22.51 -1.96
CA SER A 214 -9.05 -23.25 -2.89
C SER A 214 -9.68 -22.29 -3.91
N ARG A 215 -10.00 -22.78 -5.10
CA ARG A 215 -10.71 -21.99 -6.13
C ARG A 215 -12.06 -21.47 -5.63
N ALA A 216 -12.77 -22.25 -4.83
CA ALA A 216 -14.05 -21.85 -4.24
C ALA A 216 -13.86 -20.66 -3.28
N ALA A 217 -12.84 -20.69 -2.41
CA ALA A 217 -12.51 -19.58 -1.53
C ALA A 217 -12.09 -18.33 -2.33
N GLY A 218 -11.34 -18.51 -3.42
CA GLY A 218 -10.97 -17.41 -4.31
C GLY A 218 -12.19 -16.76 -4.96
N VAL A 219 -13.13 -17.55 -5.49
CA VAL A 219 -14.38 -17.04 -6.07
C VAL A 219 -15.25 -16.36 -5.01
N ALA A 220 -15.39 -16.95 -3.82
CA ALA A 220 -16.14 -16.35 -2.71
C ALA A 220 -15.56 -14.99 -2.30
N SER A 221 -14.22 -14.86 -2.22
CA SER A 221 -13.54 -13.59 -1.95
C SER A 221 -13.82 -12.55 -3.04
N LEU A 222 -13.80 -12.94 -4.31
CA LEU A 222 -14.11 -12.04 -5.42
C LEU A 222 -15.57 -11.58 -5.40
N VAL A 223 -16.50 -12.49 -5.13
CA VAL A 223 -17.92 -12.15 -5.00
C VAL A 223 -18.15 -11.20 -3.83
N LEU A 224 -17.54 -11.48 -2.67
CA LEU A 224 -17.63 -10.59 -1.51
C LEU A 224 -17.04 -9.21 -1.81
N PHE A 225 -15.89 -9.14 -2.48
CA PHE A 225 -15.31 -7.88 -2.94
C PHE A 225 -16.30 -7.10 -3.82
N ALA A 226 -16.91 -7.75 -4.80
CA ALA A 226 -17.86 -7.11 -5.73
C ALA A 226 -19.15 -6.66 -5.01
N VAL A 227 -19.68 -7.48 -4.09
CA VAL A 227 -20.86 -7.15 -3.28
C VAL A 227 -20.59 -5.93 -2.40
N LEU A 228 -19.44 -5.87 -1.74
CA LEU A 228 -19.06 -4.71 -0.92
C LEU A 228 -18.81 -3.47 -1.79
N MET A 229 -18.14 -3.63 -2.94
CA MET A 229 -17.84 -2.52 -3.85
C MET A 229 -19.11 -1.87 -4.44
N ALA A 230 -20.17 -2.65 -4.65
CA ALA A 230 -21.47 -2.16 -5.12
C ALA A 230 -22.44 -1.82 -3.99
N GLY A 231 -22.43 -2.59 -2.91
CA GLY A 231 -23.39 -2.48 -1.81
C GLY A 231 -23.11 -1.32 -0.85
N LEU A 232 -21.82 -1.03 -0.56
CA LEU A 232 -21.46 0.08 0.34
C LEU A 232 -21.93 1.44 -0.18
N PRO A 233 -21.73 1.81 -1.46
CA PRO A 233 -22.27 3.07 -1.97
C PRO A 233 -23.80 3.12 -1.96
N LEU A 234 -24.46 2.01 -2.25
CA LEU A 234 -25.93 1.94 -2.15
C LEU A 234 -26.39 2.14 -0.71
N TRP A 235 -25.71 1.52 0.24
CA TRP A 235 -25.96 1.76 1.66
C TRP A 235 -25.72 3.22 2.06
N ALA A 236 -24.63 3.84 1.57
CA ALA A 236 -24.32 5.24 1.83
C ALA A 236 -25.37 6.20 1.24
N LEU A 237 -25.96 5.86 0.09
CA LEU A 237 -27.05 6.66 -0.53
C LEU A 237 -28.37 6.56 0.23
N ILE A 238 -28.69 5.39 0.80
CA ILE A 238 -29.95 5.15 1.51
C ILE A 238 -29.85 5.61 2.97
N SER A 239 -28.67 5.50 3.57
CA SER A 239 -28.40 5.87 4.94
C SER A 239 -28.17 7.38 5.07
N SER A 240 -28.88 8.04 5.96
CA SER A 240 -28.65 9.45 6.29
C SER A 240 -27.44 9.70 7.19
N GLY A 241 -26.71 8.62 7.58
CA GLY A 241 -25.61 8.68 8.53
C GLY A 241 -24.25 8.84 7.85
N ALA A 242 -23.40 9.71 8.39
CA ALA A 242 -22.02 9.93 7.92
C ALA A 242 -21.16 8.65 7.92
N LEU A 243 -21.44 7.70 8.82
CA LEU A 243 -20.66 6.45 8.96
C LEU A 243 -20.67 5.59 7.69
N ALA A 244 -21.83 5.48 7.02
CA ALA A 244 -21.93 4.68 5.79
C ALA A 244 -21.04 5.26 4.68
N GLY A 245 -21.05 6.60 4.52
CA GLY A 245 -20.18 7.29 3.57
C GLY A 245 -18.69 7.14 3.89
N GLN A 246 -18.32 7.18 5.18
CA GLN A 246 -16.93 6.96 5.61
C GLN A 246 -16.47 5.53 5.28
N ILE A 247 -17.28 4.50 5.59
CA ILE A 247 -16.97 3.11 5.29
C ILE A 247 -16.85 2.91 3.77
N ASP A 248 -17.79 3.44 2.97
CA ASP A 248 -17.70 3.37 1.51
C ASP A 248 -16.43 4.03 0.98
N GLY A 249 -16.14 5.26 1.40
CA GLY A 249 -14.98 6.02 0.96
C GLY A 249 -13.64 5.31 1.26
N PHE A 250 -13.48 4.78 2.47
CA PHE A 250 -12.26 4.08 2.86
C PHE A 250 -12.13 2.70 2.21
N TYR A 251 -13.22 1.97 2.03
CA TYR A 251 -13.22 0.73 1.27
C TYR A 251 -12.78 0.96 -0.18
N ARG A 252 -13.35 1.96 -0.86
CA ARG A 252 -12.97 2.35 -2.22
C ARG A 252 -11.53 2.83 -2.29
N ALA A 253 -11.08 3.64 -1.31
CA ALA A 253 -9.69 4.05 -1.24
C ALA A 253 -8.76 2.82 -1.21
N GLY A 254 -9.06 1.81 -0.38
CA GLY A 254 -8.29 0.57 -0.36
C GLY A 254 -8.38 -0.27 -1.63
N ALA A 255 -9.54 -0.25 -2.32
CA ALA A 255 -9.81 -1.02 -3.54
C ALA A 255 -9.17 -0.43 -4.81
N LEU A 256 -8.92 0.88 -4.86
CA LEU A 256 -8.48 1.60 -6.05
C LEU A 256 -7.01 2.02 -6.02
N VAL A 257 -6.26 1.63 -4.98
CA VAL A 257 -4.81 1.92 -4.91
C VAL A 257 -4.06 0.96 -5.82
N PHE A 258 -3.46 1.50 -6.86
CA PHE A 258 -2.52 0.79 -7.74
C PHE A 258 -1.13 1.44 -7.65
N GLY A 259 -0.08 0.69 -7.92
CA GLY A 259 1.28 1.24 -8.12
C GLY A 259 2.06 1.63 -6.87
N GLY A 260 1.45 1.61 -5.66
CA GLY A 260 2.20 1.89 -4.42
C GLY A 260 1.40 2.58 -3.33
N GLY A 261 1.94 2.58 -2.10
CA GLY A 261 1.25 3.09 -0.90
C GLY A 261 0.92 4.58 -0.92
N HIS A 262 1.71 5.40 -1.60
CA HIS A 262 1.50 6.86 -1.65
C HIS A 262 0.26 7.27 -2.44
N VAL A 263 -0.21 6.43 -3.35
CA VAL A 263 -1.42 6.63 -4.16
C VAL A 263 -2.69 6.66 -3.32
N VAL A 264 -2.64 6.11 -2.12
CA VAL A 264 -3.78 6.20 -1.18
C VAL A 264 -4.07 7.65 -0.76
N LEU A 265 -3.08 8.56 -0.86
CA LEU A 265 -3.21 9.95 -0.41
C LEU A 265 -4.39 10.68 -1.07
N PRO A 266 -4.48 10.83 -2.41
CA PRO A 266 -5.60 11.52 -3.05
C PRO A 266 -6.94 10.81 -2.83
N LEU A 267 -6.94 9.49 -2.71
CA LEU A 267 -8.16 8.72 -2.43
C LEU A 267 -8.68 8.97 -1.01
N LEU A 268 -7.79 8.99 -0.02
CA LEU A 268 -8.13 9.32 1.36
C LEU A 268 -8.48 10.79 1.54
N GLU A 269 -7.82 11.69 0.81
CA GLU A 269 -8.17 13.11 0.80
C GLU A 269 -9.62 13.29 0.35
N THR A 270 -10.00 12.69 -0.78
CA THR A 270 -11.39 12.72 -1.25
C THR A 270 -12.37 12.07 -0.25
N ALA A 271 -11.98 11.00 0.42
CA ALA A 271 -12.85 10.31 1.38
C ALA A 271 -12.97 11.02 2.73
N SER A 272 -12.02 11.89 3.11
CA SER A 272 -11.97 12.50 4.44
C SER A 272 -12.03 14.02 4.44
N VAL A 273 -11.24 14.71 3.62
CA VAL A 273 -11.20 16.18 3.60
C VAL A 273 -12.36 16.74 2.79
N SER A 274 -12.59 16.23 1.58
CA SER A 274 -13.69 16.70 0.73
C SER A 274 -15.08 16.44 1.33
N THR A 275 -15.18 15.47 2.25
CA THR A 275 -16.43 15.17 3.01
C THR A 275 -16.56 15.97 4.31
N GLY A 276 -15.56 16.78 4.68
CA GLY A 276 -15.54 17.51 5.94
C GLY A 276 -15.27 16.66 7.18
N MET A 277 -14.83 15.41 7.01
CA MET A 277 -14.53 14.51 8.12
C MET A 277 -13.29 14.97 8.92
N VAL A 278 -12.27 15.48 8.22
CA VAL A 278 -11.01 15.97 8.79
C VAL A 278 -10.60 17.24 8.05
N SER A 279 -9.97 18.20 8.73
CA SER A 279 -9.43 19.40 8.07
C SER A 279 -8.24 19.04 7.16
N SER A 280 -8.02 19.82 6.09
CA SER A 280 -6.84 19.65 5.22
C SER A 280 -5.53 19.78 6.00
N ALA A 281 -5.50 20.66 7.01
CA ALA A 281 -4.35 20.86 7.87
C ALA A 281 -4.00 19.60 8.69
N ASP A 282 -5.01 19.01 9.35
CA ASP A 282 -4.82 17.80 10.16
C ASP A 282 -4.52 16.58 9.27
N PHE A 283 -5.14 16.51 8.09
CA PHE A 283 -4.85 15.48 7.09
C PHE A 283 -3.37 15.45 6.72
N LEU A 284 -2.78 16.61 6.35
CA LEU A 284 -1.37 16.70 5.98
C LEU A 284 -0.43 16.47 7.16
N ALA A 285 -0.79 16.95 8.36
CA ALA A 285 -0.04 16.68 9.58
C ALA A 285 0.01 15.18 9.91
N GLY A 286 -1.14 14.51 9.82
CA GLY A 286 -1.25 13.07 10.02
C GLY A 286 -0.53 12.27 8.96
N TYR A 287 -0.57 12.72 7.69
CA TYR A 287 0.19 12.09 6.61
C TYR A 287 1.70 12.20 6.83
N GLY A 288 2.19 13.40 7.20
CA GLY A 288 3.59 13.60 7.58
C GLY A 288 4.01 12.70 8.74
N ALA A 289 3.19 12.62 9.80
CA ALA A 289 3.44 11.73 10.92
C ALA A 289 3.47 10.25 10.50
N ALA A 290 2.54 9.81 9.64
CA ALA A 290 2.49 8.44 9.14
C ALA A 290 3.76 8.04 8.36
N GLN A 291 4.42 8.98 7.69
CA GLN A 291 5.70 8.74 7.01
C GLN A 291 6.88 8.50 7.96
N ALA A 292 6.77 8.99 9.19
CA ALA A 292 7.76 8.76 10.24
C ALA A 292 7.56 7.44 10.99
N MET A 293 6.41 6.78 10.83
CA MET A 293 6.11 5.53 11.51
C MET A 293 6.66 4.32 10.75
N PRO A 294 7.16 3.30 11.46
CA PRO A 294 7.45 2.01 10.83
C PRO A 294 6.15 1.29 10.48
N GLY A 295 6.16 0.43 9.47
CA GLY A 295 4.98 -0.32 9.06
C GLY A 295 4.20 0.28 7.88
N PRO A 296 3.02 -0.26 7.53
CA PRO A 296 2.35 0.09 6.29
C PRO A 296 1.73 1.49 6.33
N LEU A 297 1.91 2.27 5.26
CA LEU A 297 1.37 3.64 5.15
C LEU A 297 -0.18 3.68 5.27
N PHE A 298 -0.85 2.60 4.93
CA PHE A 298 -2.31 2.48 5.07
C PHE A 298 -2.80 2.62 6.52
N THR A 299 -1.92 2.53 7.52
CA THR A 299 -2.24 2.85 8.91
C THR A 299 -2.62 4.31 9.12
N PHE A 300 -2.35 5.19 8.15
CA PHE A 300 -2.87 6.54 8.10
C PHE A 300 -4.42 6.58 8.18
N ALA A 301 -5.11 5.55 7.68
CA ALA A 301 -6.56 5.39 7.87
C ALA A 301 -6.96 5.34 9.35
N ALA A 302 -6.12 4.80 10.23
CA ALA A 302 -6.37 4.79 11.67
C ALA A 302 -6.31 6.19 12.28
N PHE A 303 -5.37 7.02 11.83
CA PHE A 303 -5.31 8.43 12.21
C PHE A 303 -6.58 9.17 11.79
N LEU A 304 -6.96 9.04 10.52
CA LEU A 304 -8.14 9.71 9.97
C LEU A 304 -9.43 9.29 10.68
N GLY A 305 -9.59 7.98 10.94
CA GLY A 305 -10.72 7.47 11.70
C GLY A 305 -10.76 7.97 13.13
N ALA A 306 -9.60 8.11 13.78
CA ALA A 306 -9.52 8.65 15.14
C ALA A 306 -9.81 10.16 15.20
N MET A 307 -9.41 10.92 14.17
CA MET A 307 -9.69 12.36 14.01
C MET A 307 -11.11 12.67 13.54
N SER A 308 -11.87 11.65 13.11
CA SER A 308 -13.20 11.83 12.55
C SER A 308 -14.13 12.63 13.47
N SER A 309 -14.83 13.59 12.91
CA SER A 309 -15.94 14.29 13.57
C SER A 309 -17.26 13.49 13.58
N GLY A 310 -17.25 12.27 13.01
CA GLY A 310 -18.43 11.41 12.89
C GLY A 310 -18.84 10.69 14.17
N PRO A 311 -19.84 9.80 14.08
CA PRO A 311 -20.39 9.08 15.22
C PRO A 311 -19.41 8.11 15.90
N LEU A 312 -18.37 7.70 15.17
CA LEU A 312 -17.23 6.93 15.68
C LEU A 312 -15.97 7.76 15.51
N SER A 313 -15.31 8.07 16.62
CA SER A 313 -14.03 8.78 16.69
C SER A 313 -13.09 8.07 17.66
N GLY A 314 -11.88 8.60 17.83
CA GLY A 314 -10.89 8.02 18.73
C GLY A 314 -10.53 6.56 18.34
N TRP A 315 -10.42 5.69 19.33
CA TRP A 315 -10.04 4.29 19.13
C TRP A 315 -10.99 3.53 18.21
N ALA A 316 -12.31 3.72 18.40
CA ALA A 316 -13.32 2.98 17.63
C ALA A 316 -13.28 3.35 16.14
N GLY A 317 -13.26 4.65 15.81
CA GLY A 317 -13.17 5.13 14.44
C GLY A 317 -11.84 4.74 13.80
N GLY A 318 -10.73 4.90 14.53
CA GLY A 318 -9.40 4.54 14.06
C GLY A 318 -9.28 3.06 13.68
N LEU A 319 -9.70 2.17 14.57
CA LEU A 319 -9.64 0.71 14.31
C LEU A 319 -10.62 0.27 13.22
N LEU A 320 -11.83 0.84 13.19
CA LEU A 320 -12.80 0.52 12.15
C LEU A 320 -12.30 0.87 10.76
N LEU A 321 -11.89 2.13 10.54
CA LEU A 321 -11.47 2.57 9.21
C LEU A 321 -10.13 1.95 8.79
N LEU A 322 -9.26 1.62 9.75
CA LEU A 322 -8.09 0.79 9.51
C LEU A 322 -8.49 -0.58 8.94
N CYS A 323 -9.43 -1.28 9.57
CA CYS A 323 -9.90 -2.57 9.06
C CYS A 323 -10.52 -2.42 7.66
N VAL A 324 -11.40 -1.44 7.49
CA VAL A 324 -12.14 -1.21 6.23
C VAL A 324 -11.20 -1.01 5.05
N ILE A 325 -10.14 -0.21 5.18
CA ILE A 325 -9.22 0.07 4.06
C ILE A 325 -8.38 -1.14 3.64
N PHE A 326 -8.12 -2.10 4.55
CA PHE A 326 -7.35 -3.31 4.23
C PHE A 326 -8.20 -4.44 3.65
N VAL A 327 -9.52 -4.48 3.94
CA VAL A 327 -10.41 -5.55 3.50
C VAL A 327 -10.37 -5.79 1.98
N PRO A 328 -10.50 -4.77 1.08
CA PRO A 328 -10.49 -5.02 -0.36
C PRO A 328 -9.17 -5.62 -0.84
N GLY A 329 -8.03 -5.16 -0.33
CA GLY A 329 -6.71 -5.73 -0.65
C GLY A 329 -6.56 -7.19 -0.22
N ALA A 330 -7.08 -7.57 0.94
CA ALA A 330 -7.10 -8.95 1.43
C ALA A 330 -8.00 -9.84 0.58
N LEU A 331 -9.20 -9.36 0.22
CA LEU A 331 -10.15 -10.09 -0.63
C LEU A 331 -9.58 -10.30 -2.05
N LEU A 332 -8.96 -9.28 -2.64
CA LEU A 332 -8.35 -9.38 -3.96
C LEU A 332 -7.13 -10.30 -3.98
N LEU A 333 -6.30 -10.27 -2.93
CA LEU A 333 -5.19 -11.21 -2.77
C LEU A 333 -5.69 -12.67 -2.76
N THR A 334 -6.66 -12.96 -1.91
CA THR A 334 -7.21 -14.32 -1.78
C THR A 334 -7.98 -14.76 -3.02
N ALA A 335 -8.64 -13.83 -3.70
CA ALA A 335 -9.28 -14.08 -4.98
C ALA A 335 -8.29 -14.42 -6.09
N ALA A 336 -7.16 -13.72 -6.16
CA ALA A 336 -6.21 -13.87 -7.26
C ALA A 336 -5.27 -15.08 -7.09
N LEU A 337 -4.90 -15.44 -5.86
CA LEU A 337 -3.94 -16.52 -5.59
C LEU A 337 -4.22 -17.81 -6.35
N PRO A 338 -5.44 -18.40 -6.37
CA PRO A 338 -5.70 -19.66 -7.07
C PRO A 338 -5.72 -19.53 -8.61
N PHE A 339 -5.80 -18.30 -9.15
CA PHE A 339 -5.88 -18.03 -10.57
C PHE A 339 -4.64 -17.30 -11.13
N TRP A 340 -3.63 -17.07 -10.29
CA TRP A 340 -2.47 -16.26 -10.64
C TRP A 340 -1.73 -16.77 -11.88
N ASP A 341 -1.55 -18.09 -12.00
CA ASP A 341 -0.91 -18.69 -13.17
C ASP A 341 -1.62 -18.37 -14.49
N THR A 342 -2.94 -18.28 -14.46
CA THR A 342 -3.75 -17.93 -15.63
C THR A 342 -3.70 -16.43 -15.91
N LEU A 343 -3.80 -15.61 -14.88
CA LEU A 343 -3.82 -14.15 -14.99
C LEU A 343 -2.52 -13.57 -15.56
N ARG A 344 -1.38 -14.01 -15.04
CA ARG A 344 -0.06 -13.50 -15.46
C ARG A 344 0.32 -13.85 -16.91
N ARG A 345 -0.33 -14.88 -17.49
CA ARG A 345 -0.12 -15.30 -18.89
C ARG A 345 -0.90 -14.44 -19.90
N ARG A 346 -1.89 -13.64 -19.46
CA ARG A 346 -2.73 -12.82 -20.34
C ARG A 346 -2.09 -11.46 -20.61
N PRO A 347 -1.62 -11.17 -21.85
CA PRO A 347 -0.97 -9.90 -22.18
C PRO A 347 -1.87 -8.68 -21.94
N GLY A 348 -3.16 -8.77 -22.32
CA GLY A 348 -4.11 -7.66 -22.16
C GLY A 348 -4.28 -7.22 -20.71
N VAL A 349 -4.31 -8.16 -19.74
CA VAL A 349 -4.44 -7.84 -18.32
C VAL A 349 -3.19 -7.11 -17.81
N ARG A 350 -2.01 -7.55 -18.22
CA ARG A 350 -0.74 -6.92 -17.86
C ARG A 350 -0.62 -5.50 -18.42
N ASN A 351 -1.00 -5.31 -19.68
CA ASN A 351 -0.99 -4.01 -20.34
C ASN A 351 -1.99 -3.05 -19.70
N MET A 352 -3.19 -3.54 -19.37
CA MET A 352 -4.21 -2.78 -18.62
C MET A 352 -3.66 -2.27 -17.29
N VAL A 353 -3.06 -3.12 -16.49
CA VAL A 353 -2.47 -2.73 -15.18
C VAL A 353 -1.33 -1.72 -15.36
N ALA A 354 -0.51 -1.86 -16.38
CA ALA A 354 0.55 -0.88 -16.66
C ALA A 354 -0.02 0.50 -17.02
N GLY A 355 -1.13 0.55 -17.75
CA GLY A 355 -1.83 1.80 -18.06
C GLY A 355 -2.45 2.42 -16.80
N VAL A 356 -3.11 1.62 -15.96
CA VAL A 356 -3.63 2.08 -14.65
C VAL A 356 -2.50 2.65 -13.78
N ASN A 357 -1.39 1.93 -13.65
CA ASN A 357 -0.24 2.38 -12.88
C ASN A 357 0.33 3.72 -13.38
N ALA A 358 0.36 3.93 -14.70
CA ALA A 358 0.79 5.20 -15.28
C ALA A 358 -0.20 6.34 -14.95
N SER A 359 -1.51 6.10 -15.07
CA SER A 359 -2.54 7.09 -14.71
C SER A 359 -2.48 7.46 -13.23
N VAL A 360 -2.19 6.51 -12.36
CA VAL A 360 -2.04 6.73 -10.92
C VAL A 360 -0.87 7.66 -10.59
N VAL A 361 0.24 7.63 -11.34
CA VAL A 361 1.32 8.62 -11.21
C VAL A 361 0.79 10.02 -11.51
N GLY A 362 -0.06 10.17 -12.51
CA GLY A 362 -0.71 11.44 -12.84
C GLY A 362 -1.66 11.93 -11.74
N ILE A 363 -2.47 11.04 -11.17
CA ILE A 363 -3.35 11.38 -10.03
C ILE A 363 -2.53 11.88 -8.85
N LEU A 364 -1.42 11.21 -8.52
CA LEU A 364 -0.54 11.62 -7.43
C LEU A 364 0.17 12.96 -7.73
N LEU A 365 0.51 13.22 -9.00
CA LEU A 365 1.08 14.50 -9.43
C LEU A 365 0.04 15.62 -9.27
N GLY A 366 -1.22 15.39 -9.61
CA GLY A 366 -2.30 16.35 -9.35
C GLY A 366 -2.48 16.64 -7.86
N ALA A 367 -2.50 15.61 -7.03
CA ALA A 367 -2.60 15.76 -5.58
C ALA A 367 -1.35 16.43 -4.95
N LEU A 368 -0.17 16.27 -5.54
CA LEU A 368 1.03 16.99 -5.11
C LEU A 368 0.83 18.50 -5.26
N TYR A 369 0.20 18.95 -6.34
CA TYR A 369 -0.12 20.37 -6.52
C TYR A 369 -1.24 20.80 -5.59
N ASP A 370 -2.41 20.15 -5.67
CA ASP A 370 -3.58 20.45 -4.86
C ASP A 370 -4.16 19.16 -4.28
N PRO A 371 -4.24 19.01 -2.93
CA PRO A 371 -4.06 20.06 -1.89
C PRO A 371 -2.65 20.13 -1.26
N VAL A 372 -1.69 19.22 -1.57
CA VAL A 372 -0.49 19.04 -0.75
C VAL A 372 0.39 20.29 -0.76
N TRP A 373 0.72 20.80 -1.96
CA TRP A 373 1.53 22.03 -2.11
C TRP A 373 0.78 23.27 -1.63
N THR A 374 -0.44 23.46 -2.13
CA THR A 374 -1.25 24.68 -1.85
C THR A 374 -1.54 24.88 -0.37
N SER A 375 -1.60 23.80 0.43
CA SER A 375 -1.87 23.87 1.87
C SER A 375 -0.61 23.96 2.74
N ALA A 376 0.57 23.64 2.21
CA ALA A 376 1.79 23.55 3.00
C ALA A 376 2.84 24.60 2.66
N ILE A 377 2.89 25.07 1.40
CA ILE A 377 3.89 26.04 0.95
C ILE A 377 3.25 27.43 0.93
N LEU A 378 3.43 28.17 2.01
CA LEU A 378 2.84 29.50 2.19
C LEU A 378 3.84 30.64 1.84
N GLY A 379 5.14 30.30 1.80
CA GLY A 379 6.19 31.28 1.54
C GLY A 379 7.49 30.69 1.01
N LYS A 380 8.46 31.59 0.77
CA LYS A 380 9.78 31.21 0.25
C LYS A 380 10.57 30.30 1.21
N ALA A 381 10.40 30.48 2.52
CA ALA A 381 11.05 29.65 3.53
C ALA A 381 10.54 28.19 3.48
N ASP A 382 9.23 28.00 3.35
CA ASP A 382 8.62 26.67 3.20
C ASP A 382 9.10 25.97 1.93
N PHE A 383 9.18 26.73 0.81
CA PHE A 383 9.73 26.20 -0.43
C PHE A 383 11.18 25.78 -0.28
N GLY A 384 12.02 26.61 0.36
CA GLY A 384 13.42 26.30 0.64
C GLY A 384 13.58 25.06 1.49
N LEU A 385 12.75 24.93 2.56
CA LEU A 385 12.71 23.75 3.41
C LEU A 385 12.26 22.50 2.62
N ALA A 386 11.18 22.60 1.86
CA ALA A 386 10.68 21.47 1.04
C ALA A 386 11.75 20.99 0.03
N LEU A 387 12.46 21.91 -0.60
CA LEU A 387 13.54 21.61 -1.54
C LEU A 387 14.71 20.89 -0.84
N LEU A 388 15.13 21.37 0.34
CA LEU A 388 16.16 20.73 1.15
C LEU A 388 15.74 19.31 1.54
N LEU A 389 14.53 19.15 2.06
CA LEU A 389 14.00 17.84 2.46
C LEU A 389 13.90 16.86 1.29
N PHE A 390 13.46 17.34 0.12
CA PHE A 390 13.44 16.57 -1.12
C PHE A 390 14.86 16.13 -1.53
N ALA A 391 15.83 17.02 -1.47
CA ALA A 391 17.23 16.71 -1.78
C ALA A 391 17.80 15.65 -0.81
N LEU A 392 17.50 15.75 0.49
CA LEU A 392 17.90 14.76 1.48
C LEU A 392 17.28 13.37 1.19
N LEU A 393 16.01 13.32 0.77
CA LEU A 393 15.34 12.07 0.43
C LEU A 393 15.89 11.45 -0.86
N VAL A 394 16.06 12.23 -1.93
CA VAL A 394 16.37 11.71 -3.27
C VAL A 394 17.88 11.49 -3.47
N TYR A 395 18.70 12.46 -3.07
CA TYR A 395 20.15 12.42 -3.33
C TYR A 395 20.93 11.88 -2.14
N ALA A 396 20.67 12.34 -0.91
CA ALA A 396 21.34 11.84 0.28
C ALA A 396 20.74 10.52 0.80
N ARG A 397 19.58 10.10 0.27
CA ARG A 397 18.88 8.84 0.63
C ARG A 397 18.58 8.68 2.13
N TRP A 398 18.31 9.79 2.78
CA TRP A 398 17.87 9.76 4.18
C TRP A 398 16.54 9.03 4.31
N SER A 399 16.35 8.35 5.45
CA SER A 399 15.05 7.75 5.72
C SER A 399 13.99 8.83 5.96
N PRO A 400 12.74 8.60 5.55
CA PRO A 400 11.64 9.55 5.80
C PRO A 400 11.51 9.95 7.27
N LEU A 401 11.81 9.05 8.22
CA LEU A 401 11.82 9.37 9.65
C LEU A 401 12.70 10.58 10.00
N TRP A 402 13.97 10.58 9.58
CA TRP A 402 14.88 11.68 9.87
C TRP A 402 14.48 12.99 9.19
N VAL A 403 13.93 12.87 7.98
CA VAL A 403 13.43 14.03 7.23
C VAL A 403 12.21 14.66 7.92
N VAL A 404 11.28 13.85 8.42
CA VAL A 404 10.10 14.32 9.17
C VAL A 404 10.51 14.95 10.50
N LEU A 405 11.45 14.34 11.24
CA LEU A 405 11.97 14.91 12.49
C LEU A 405 12.68 16.25 12.24
N LEU A 406 13.54 16.32 11.21
CA LEU A 406 14.19 17.57 10.81
C LEU A 406 13.17 18.65 10.45
N ALA A 407 12.13 18.29 9.69
CA ALA A 407 11.08 19.22 9.30
C ALA A 407 10.30 19.77 10.50
N ALA A 408 9.94 18.90 11.46
CA ALA A 408 9.26 19.32 12.68
C ALA A 408 10.12 20.29 13.51
N VAL A 409 11.42 20.00 13.69
CA VAL A 409 12.37 20.86 14.39
C VAL A 409 12.59 22.19 13.63
N SER A 410 12.76 22.13 12.32
CA SER A 410 12.92 23.32 11.46
C SER A 410 11.67 24.21 11.49
N GLY A 411 10.49 23.62 11.40
CA GLY A 411 9.23 24.35 11.54
C GLY A 411 9.14 25.05 12.89
N TRP A 412 9.48 24.36 13.99
CA TRP A 412 9.49 24.95 15.32
C TRP A 412 10.49 26.11 15.42
N SER A 413 11.72 25.96 14.91
CA SER A 413 12.74 27.01 14.94
C SER A 413 12.41 28.22 14.06
N LEU A 414 11.81 28.00 12.87
CA LEU A 414 11.38 29.07 11.98
C LEU A 414 10.20 29.86 12.56
N GLY A 415 9.29 29.19 13.30
CA GLY A 415 8.20 29.87 13.99
C GLY A 415 8.64 30.81 15.14
N TRP A 416 9.90 30.75 15.56
CA TRP A 416 10.49 31.71 16.52
C TRP A 416 11.12 32.94 15.81
N LEU A 417 11.29 32.87 14.50
CA LEU A 417 11.92 33.93 13.70
C LEU A 417 10.92 34.82 12.97
N VAL A 418 9.66 34.46 13.00
CA VAL A 418 8.50 35.21 12.44
C VAL A 418 7.56 35.60 13.56
#